data_b3fda87e01f7190e2dadf7739f0d8ca7
#
_entry.id   b3fda87e01f7190e2dadf7739f0d8ca7
#
_cell.length_a   1.000
_cell.length_b   1.000
_cell.length_c   1.000
_cell.angle_alpha   90.00
_cell.angle_beta   90.00
_cell.angle_gamma   90.00
#
_symmetry.space_group_name_H-M   'P 1'
#
loop_
_entity.id
_entity.type
_entity.pdbx_description
1 polymer ?
#
loop_
_entity_poly.entity_id
_entity_poly.type
_entity_poly.pdbx_seq_one_letter_code
_entity_poly.pdbx_strand_id
1 'polypeptide(L)'
;MKKLLYVTGSRAEYGIMKRLLHTISADHDIELSIVATGMHCDKNYGLTYKIIENDGFIIDRLIDIKLSAENNSYIINSMSICLNEFGNYLEENKFDAILLLGDRYEIYSVAIAAAFHNIPIIHLHGGEQTLGNYDEFIRHSITKMAKLHLASTETYRQRIIQMGEAPDTVFNIGSLGAENSLLLDLSTKKELESIYGSLKKPYFV
;
A
#
# COMPACT_ATOMS: atom_id res chain seq x y z
N MET A 1 20.98 -10.17 6.06
CA MET A 1 19.54 -9.90 6.18
C MET A 1 19.28 -8.53 5.57
N LYS A 2 18.32 -8.42 4.66
CA LYS A 2 17.96 -7.16 4.00
C LYS A 2 16.82 -6.50 4.77
N LYS A 3 16.92 -5.19 5.00
CA LYS A 3 15.90 -4.41 5.71
C LYS A 3 14.89 -3.85 4.72
N LEU A 4 13.67 -4.32 4.80
CA LEU A 4 12.56 -3.90 3.94
C LEU A 4 11.53 -3.14 4.77
N LEU A 5 11.25 -1.89 4.39
CA LEU A 5 10.16 -1.11 4.97
C LEU A 5 8.89 -1.26 4.12
N TYR A 6 7.80 -1.63 4.73
CA TYR A 6 6.46 -1.51 4.15
C TYR A 6 5.71 -0.35 4.79
N VAL A 7 5.11 0.51 3.95
CA VAL A 7 4.28 1.62 4.43
C VAL A 7 2.86 1.44 3.93
N THR A 8 1.89 1.66 4.81
CA THR A 8 0.46 1.54 4.49
C THR A 8 -0.35 2.71 5.04
N GLY A 9 -1.25 3.26 4.22
CA GLY A 9 -2.11 4.39 4.55
C GLY A 9 -3.54 3.99 4.87
N SER A 10 -3.98 2.77 4.49
CA SER A 10 -5.36 2.35 4.65
C SER A 10 -5.54 0.84 4.84
N ARG A 11 -6.67 0.47 5.45
CA ARG A 11 -7.07 -0.93 5.60
C ARG A 11 -7.15 -1.67 4.26
N ALA A 12 -7.58 -0.98 3.20
CA ALA A 12 -7.72 -1.58 1.88
C ALA A 12 -6.36 -1.99 1.31
N GLU A 13 -5.36 -1.13 1.40
CA GLU A 13 -3.99 -1.43 0.98
C GLU A 13 -3.40 -2.58 1.80
N TYR A 14 -3.49 -2.48 3.12
CA TYR A 14 -3.01 -3.53 4.01
C TYR A 14 -3.67 -4.88 3.73
N GLY A 15 -4.99 -4.91 3.52
CA GLY A 15 -5.74 -6.13 3.22
C GLY A 15 -5.26 -6.84 1.95
N ILE A 16 -4.88 -6.07 0.91
CA ILE A 16 -4.29 -6.62 -0.30
C ILE A 16 -2.90 -7.22 -0.01
N MET A 17 -2.11 -6.54 0.81
CA MET A 17 -0.72 -6.90 1.10
C MET A 17 -0.53 -7.96 2.17
N LYS A 18 -1.50 -8.14 3.07
CA LYS A 18 -1.39 -8.97 4.27
C LYS A 18 -0.71 -10.33 4.03
N ARG A 19 -1.15 -11.04 3.01
CA ARG A 19 -0.61 -12.38 2.69
C ARG A 19 0.84 -12.32 2.23
N LEU A 20 1.17 -11.36 1.37
CA LEU A 20 2.54 -11.13 0.93
C LEU A 20 3.44 -10.75 2.11
N LEU A 21 2.95 -9.93 3.04
CA LEU A 21 3.69 -9.53 4.24
C LEU A 21 3.99 -10.75 5.15
N HIS A 22 3.04 -11.68 5.32
CA HIS A 22 3.31 -12.93 6.04
C HIS A 22 4.40 -13.78 5.35
N THR A 23 4.39 -13.84 4.03
CA THR A 23 5.42 -14.55 3.27
C THR A 23 6.80 -13.88 3.46
N ILE A 24 6.85 -12.55 3.37
CA ILE A 24 8.09 -11.78 3.57
C ILE A 24 8.60 -11.94 5.01
N SER A 25 7.73 -11.86 6.02
CA SER A 25 8.11 -11.98 7.43
C SER A 25 8.61 -13.38 7.83
N ALA A 26 8.23 -14.40 7.06
CA ALA A 26 8.72 -15.76 7.24
C ALA A 26 10.08 -16.02 6.57
N ASP A 27 10.57 -15.11 5.75
CA ASP A 27 11.86 -15.23 5.08
C ASP A 27 12.99 -14.77 5.99
N HIS A 28 13.93 -15.67 6.24
CA HIS A 28 15.08 -15.42 7.15
C HIS A 28 16.10 -14.40 6.59
N ASP A 29 16.06 -14.10 5.30
CA ASP A 29 16.98 -13.15 4.66
C ASP A 29 16.41 -11.71 4.67
N ILE A 30 15.14 -11.52 5.10
CA ILE A 30 14.47 -10.23 5.13
C ILE A 30 14.06 -9.86 6.56
N GLU A 31 14.41 -8.66 6.98
CA GLU A 31 13.89 -7.99 8.16
C GLU A 31 12.80 -7.01 7.71
N LEU A 32 11.54 -7.34 8.00
CA LEU A 32 10.39 -6.53 7.63
C LEU A 32 10.06 -5.53 8.73
N SER A 33 10.06 -4.25 8.39
CA SER A 33 9.54 -3.15 9.20
C SER A 33 8.21 -2.66 8.62
N ILE A 34 7.28 -2.29 9.48
CA ILE A 34 5.96 -1.77 9.06
C ILE A 34 5.72 -0.40 9.70
N VAL A 35 5.40 0.59 8.86
CA VAL A 35 4.90 1.89 9.30
C VAL A 35 3.47 2.09 8.81
N ALA A 36 2.58 2.45 9.72
CA ALA A 36 1.19 2.77 9.40
C ALA A 36 0.93 4.28 9.53
N THR A 37 0.21 4.82 8.56
CA THR A 37 -0.12 6.25 8.46
C THR A 37 -1.55 6.46 7.96
N GLY A 38 -1.91 7.68 7.62
CA GLY A 38 -3.18 8.00 6.97
C GLY A 38 -4.40 7.55 7.76
N MET A 39 -5.29 6.84 7.09
CA MET A 39 -6.54 6.32 7.69
C MET A 39 -6.29 5.34 8.84
N HIS A 40 -5.13 4.68 8.86
CA HIS A 40 -4.79 3.78 9.96
C HIS A 40 -4.71 4.50 11.32
N CYS A 41 -4.30 5.78 11.33
CA CYS A 41 -4.12 6.58 12.53
C CYS A 41 -5.35 7.43 12.89
N ASP A 42 -6.38 7.46 12.05
CA ASP A 42 -7.56 8.31 12.25
C ASP A 42 -8.70 7.55 12.96
N LYS A 43 -9.23 8.17 14.02
CA LYS A 43 -10.35 7.64 14.79
C LYS A 43 -11.64 7.50 13.97
N ASN A 44 -11.86 8.40 13.01
CA ASN A 44 -13.03 8.37 12.13
C ASN A 44 -13.05 7.12 11.24
N TYR A 45 -11.88 6.56 10.96
CA TYR A 45 -11.73 5.30 10.22
C TYR A 45 -11.49 4.08 11.13
N GLY A 46 -11.65 4.25 12.46
CA GLY A 46 -11.64 3.15 13.43
C GLY A 46 -10.25 2.71 13.89
N LEU A 47 -9.22 3.53 13.71
CA LEU A 47 -7.83 3.21 14.11
C LEU A 47 -7.39 1.85 13.60
N THR A 48 -7.48 1.66 12.29
CA THR A 48 -7.33 0.35 11.64
C THR A 48 -5.92 -0.22 11.69
N TYR A 49 -4.93 0.51 12.23
CA TYR A 49 -3.62 -0.06 12.57
C TYR A 49 -3.74 -1.27 13.52
N LYS A 50 -4.77 -1.30 14.38
CA LYS A 50 -5.05 -2.43 15.28
C LYS A 50 -5.31 -3.75 14.55
N ILE A 51 -5.77 -3.69 13.31
CA ILE A 51 -5.94 -4.89 12.47
C ILE A 51 -4.58 -5.49 12.16
N ILE A 52 -3.58 -4.65 11.87
CA ILE A 52 -2.20 -5.07 11.59
C ILE A 52 -1.60 -5.76 12.83
N GLU A 53 -1.78 -5.16 14.01
CA GLU A 53 -1.33 -5.73 15.29
C GLU A 53 -2.04 -7.07 15.60
N ASN A 54 -3.36 -7.12 15.40
CA ASN A 54 -4.16 -8.34 15.61
C ASN A 54 -3.78 -9.49 14.67
N ASP A 55 -3.25 -9.17 13.50
CA ASP A 55 -2.71 -10.15 12.54
C ASP A 55 -1.30 -10.64 12.91
N GLY A 56 -0.74 -10.15 14.04
CA GLY A 56 0.53 -10.59 14.58
C GLY A 56 1.75 -9.80 14.12
N PHE A 57 1.56 -8.71 13.37
CA PHE A 57 2.65 -7.84 12.97
C PHE A 57 2.96 -6.79 14.04
N ILE A 58 4.24 -6.46 14.16
CA ILE A 58 4.70 -5.33 14.96
C ILE A 58 4.76 -4.10 14.06
N ILE A 59 4.18 -2.99 14.51
CA ILE A 59 4.25 -1.71 13.82
C ILE A 59 5.41 -0.91 14.45
N ASP A 60 6.42 -0.58 13.66
CA ASP A 60 7.58 0.16 14.14
C ASP A 60 7.22 1.61 14.49
N ARG A 61 6.35 2.21 13.68
CA ARG A 61 5.90 3.59 13.93
C ARG A 61 4.50 3.85 13.39
N LEU A 62 3.72 4.61 14.15
CA LEU A 62 2.48 5.23 13.71
C LEU A 62 2.76 6.70 13.38
N ILE A 63 2.48 7.13 12.15
CA ILE A 63 2.68 8.50 11.70
C ILE A 63 1.31 9.12 11.40
N ASP A 64 0.81 9.93 12.34
CA ASP A 64 -0.46 10.66 12.19
C ASP A 64 -0.25 11.93 11.35
N ILE A 65 -0.69 11.89 10.12
CA ILE A 65 -0.57 12.98 9.14
C ILE A 65 -1.70 14.01 9.23
N LYS A 66 -2.52 13.97 10.29
CA LYS A 66 -3.68 14.85 10.47
C LYS A 66 -4.62 14.79 9.26
N LEU A 67 -5.00 13.55 8.91
CA LEU A 67 -5.79 13.26 7.73
C LEU A 67 -7.04 14.14 7.68
N SER A 68 -7.21 14.88 6.60
CA SER A 68 -8.42 15.60 6.28
C SER A 68 -8.57 15.72 4.77
N ALA A 69 -9.76 15.49 4.27
CA ALA A 69 -10.10 15.56 2.85
C ALA A 69 -11.24 16.56 2.59
N GLU A 70 -11.44 17.55 3.47
CA GLU A 70 -12.48 18.57 3.32
C GLU A 70 -12.29 19.43 2.07
N ASN A 71 -11.02 19.71 1.73
CA ASN A 71 -10.65 20.39 0.50
C ASN A 71 -9.17 20.13 0.16
N ASN A 72 -8.75 20.59 -1.03
CA ASN A 72 -7.39 20.36 -1.52
C ASN A 72 -6.29 20.92 -0.61
N SER A 73 -6.53 22.03 0.09
CA SER A 73 -5.55 22.61 1.03
C SER A 73 -5.28 21.69 2.21
N TYR A 74 -6.29 20.97 2.70
CA TYR A 74 -6.10 19.97 3.75
C TYR A 74 -5.32 18.75 3.27
N ILE A 75 -5.57 18.28 2.05
CA ILE A 75 -4.79 17.21 1.43
C ILE A 75 -3.31 17.61 1.34
N ILE A 76 -3.03 18.82 0.83
CA ILE A 76 -1.66 19.35 0.74
C ILE A 76 -1.01 19.44 2.11
N ASN A 77 -1.74 19.89 3.14
CA ASN A 77 -1.23 19.93 4.51
C ASN A 77 -0.88 18.53 5.04
N SER A 78 -1.77 17.55 4.87
CA SER A 78 -1.52 16.15 5.24
C SER A 78 -0.30 15.58 4.52
N MET A 79 -0.14 15.86 3.23
CA MET A 79 1.05 15.49 2.44
C MET A 79 2.32 16.14 2.99
N SER A 80 2.27 17.42 3.35
CA SER A 80 3.41 18.15 3.92
C SER A 80 3.87 17.53 5.25
N ILE A 81 2.92 17.23 6.14
CA ILE A 81 3.21 16.55 7.41
C ILE A 81 3.81 15.16 7.13
N CYS A 82 3.19 14.39 6.22
CA CYS A 82 3.66 13.07 5.84
C CYS A 82 5.10 13.11 5.32
N LEU A 83 5.39 14.02 4.40
CA LEU A 83 6.72 14.18 3.81
C LEU A 83 7.77 14.52 4.87
N ASN A 84 7.47 15.44 5.77
CA ASN A 84 8.37 15.84 6.85
C ASN A 84 8.64 14.71 7.84
N GLU A 85 7.57 14.05 8.32
CA GLU A 85 7.68 12.95 9.29
C GLU A 85 8.44 11.74 8.72
N PHE A 86 8.17 11.37 7.46
CA PHE A 86 8.91 10.30 6.80
C PHE A 86 10.34 10.72 6.46
N GLY A 87 10.60 11.97 6.11
CA GLY A 87 11.96 12.49 5.95
C GLY A 87 12.79 12.27 7.22
N ASN A 88 12.27 12.67 8.38
CA ASN A 88 12.92 12.48 9.67
C ASN A 88 13.08 10.98 10.02
N TYR A 89 12.03 10.18 9.80
CA TYR A 89 12.07 8.75 10.09
C TYR A 89 13.14 8.02 9.26
N LEU A 90 13.27 8.35 7.98
CA LEU A 90 14.26 7.74 7.08
C LEU A 90 15.69 8.25 7.30
N GLU A 91 15.86 9.43 7.90
CA GLU A 91 17.16 9.91 8.36
C GLU A 91 17.69 9.05 9.51
N GLU A 92 16.81 8.72 10.46
CA GLU A 92 17.13 7.94 11.66
C GLU A 92 17.23 6.43 11.39
N ASN A 93 16.52 5.91 10.37
CA ASN A 93 16.41 4.48 10.10
C ASN A 93 16.87 4.16 8.67
N LYS A 94 17.70 3.12 8.54
CA LYS A 94 18.26 2.72 7.24
C LYS A 94 17.58 1.46 6.73
N PHE A 95 17.14 1.51 5.48
CA PHE A 95 16.48 0.41 4.77
C PHE A 95 17.18 0.12 3.45
N ASP A 96 17.20 -1.16 3.04
CA ASP A 96 17.70 -1.57 1.72
C ASP A 96 16.68 -1.27 0.61
N ALA A 97 15.37 -1.29 0.95
CA ALA A 97 14.29 -0.91 0.04
C ALA A 97 13.01 -0.54 0.81
N ILE A 98 12.11 0.16 0.11
CA ILE A 98 10.76 0.47 0.58
C ILE A 98 9.74 -0.15 -0.37
N LEU A 99 8.76 -0.87 0.19
CA LEU A 99 7.65 -1.49 -0.51
C LEU A 99 6.42 -0.58 -0.43
N LEU A 100 5.90 -0.15 -1.57
CA LEU A 100 4.75 0.75 -1.69
C LEU A 100 3.69 0.15 -2.61
N LEU A 101 2.43 0.27 -2.23
CA LEU A 101 1.29 -0.16 -3.03
C LEU A 101 0.47 1.06 -3.49
N GLY A 102 0.15 1.11 -4.78
CA GLY A 102 -0.89 1.98 -5.32
C GLY A 102 -0.46 3.44 -5.51
N ASP A 103 -1.35 4.37 -5.16
CA ASP A 103 -1.40 5.71 -5.71
C ASP A 103 -1.99 6.77 -4.77
N ARG A 104 -2.09 6.46 -3.49
CA ARG A 104 -2.61 7.41 -2.51
C ARG A 104 -1.62 8.56 -2.27
N TYR A 105 -2.14 9.74 -1.98
CA TYR A 105 -1.32 10.95 -1.79
C TYR A 105 -0.34 10.85 -0.60
N GLU A 106 -0.69 10.12 0.46
CA GLU A 106 0.25 9.84 1.55
C GLU A 106 1.38 8.90 1.10
N ILE A 107 1.08 7.89 0.29
CA ILE A 107 2.09 6.98 -0.28
C ILE A 107 3.00 7.73 -1.26
N TYR A 108 2.46 8.70 -1.99
CA TYR A 108 3.26 9.59 -2.83
C TYR A 108 4.26 10.44 -2.02
N SER A 109 3.81 10.98 -0.88
CA SER A 109 4.70 11.72 0.04
C SER A 109 5.84 10.84 0.57
N VAL A 110 5.54 9.57 0.91
CA VAL A 110 6.55 8.57 1.30
C VAL A 110 7.53 8.29 0.17
N ALA A 111 7.02 8.11 -1.05
CA ALA A 111 7.85 7.85 -2.23
C ALA A 111 8.84 9.00 -2.50
N ILE A 112 8.38 10.25 -2.35
CA ILE A 112 9.25 11.44 -2.46
C ILE A 112 10.34 11.40 -1.39
N ALA A 113 9.99 11.18 -0.12
CA ALA A 113 10.96 11.08 0.96
C ALA A 113 12.00 9.98 0.69
N ALA A 114 11.55 8.78 0.30
CA ALA A 114 12.41 7.65 -0.04
C ALA A 114 13.38 7.98 -1.19
N ALA A 115 12.88 8.60 -2.26
CA ALA A 115 13.68 8.95 -3.42
C ALA A 115 14.80 9.94 -3.05
N PHE A 116 14.52 10.96 -2.24
CA PHE A 116 15.51 11.93 -1.78
C PHE A 116 16.52 11.35 -0.77
N HIS A 117 16.14 10.31 -0.02
CA HIS A 117 17.06 9.53 0.81
C HIS A 117 17.83 8.46 0.03
N ASN A 118 17.64 8.37 -1.29
CA ASN A 118 18.25 7.36 -2.16
C ASN A 118 17.93 5.91 -1.72
N ILE A 119 16.75 5.68 -1.13
CA ILE A 119 16.28 4.35 -0.76
C ILE A 119 15.49 3.78 -1.94
N PRO A 120 15.87 2.61 -2.49
CA PRO A 120 15.16 1.98 -3.60
C PRO A 120 13.70 1.71 -3.28
N ILE A 121 12.80 2.08 -4.19
CA ILE A 121 11.36 1.85 -4.06
C ILE A 121 10.98 0.63 -4.89
N ILE A 122 10.23 -0.29 -4.28
CA ILE A 122 9.53 -1.40 -4.93
C ILE A 122 8.06 -0.99 -5.02
N HIS A 123 7.55 -0.75 -6.24
CA HIS A 123 6.21 -0.25 -6.47
C HIS A 123 5.29 -1.36 -6.99
N LEU A 124 4.24 -1.68 -6.21
CA LEU A 124 3.19 -2.58 -6.62
C LEU A 124 2.02 -1.82 -7.25
N HIS A 125 1.36 -2.45 -8.20
CA HIS A 125 0.21 -1.91 -8.92
C HIS A 125 0.50 -0.62 -9.71
N GLY A 126 1.78 -0.39 -10.07
CA GLY A 126 2.16 0.61 -11.05
C GLY A 126 1.58 0.31 -12.44
N GLY A 127 1.48 1.33 -13.29
CA GLY A 127 1.00 1.20 -14.66
C GLY A 127 -0.51 0.99 -14.81
N GLU A 128 -1.27 0.83 -13.73
CA GLU A 128 -2.74 0.80 -13.76
C GLU A 128 -3.30 2.17 -14.18
N GLN A 129 -4.58 2.21 -14.53
CA GLN A 129 -5.24 3.40 -15.01
C GLN A 129 -6.46 3.73 -14.15
N THR A 130 -6.55 4.98 -13.70
CA THR A 130 -7.70 5.52 -12.96
C THR A 130 -8.18 6.78 -13.68
N LEU A 131 -9.30 6.72 -14.36
CA LEU A 131 -9.79 7.85 -15.14
C LEU A 131 -10.38 8.94 -14.23
N GLY A 132 -9.98 10.18 -14.47
CA GLY A 132 -10.63 11.37 -13.93
C GLY A 132 -10.25 11.77 -12.51
N ASN A 133 -9.17 11.21 -11.92
CA ASN A 133 -8.70 11.55 -10.58
C ASN A 133 -7.18 11.80 -10.54
N TYR A 134 -6.70 12.45 -9.48
CA TYR A 134 -5.27 12.67 -9.23
C TYR A 134 -4.49 11.37 -8.97
N ASP A 135 -5.15 10.28 -8.63
CA ASP A 135 -4.54 8.96 -8.47
C ASP A 135 -3.72 8.54 -9.69
N GLU A 136 -4.18 8.87 -10.91
CA GLU A 136 -3.49 8.56 -12.16
C GLU A 136 -2.08 9.13 -12.21
N PHE A 137 -1.94 10.46 -12.02
CA PHE A 137 -0.61 11.07 -12.08
C PHE A 137 0.25 10.72 -10.87
N ILE A 138 -0.35 10.51 -9.70
CA ILE A 138 0.37 10.05 -8.50
C ILE A 138 1.00 8.68 -8.76
N ARG A 139 0.21 7.71 -9.24
CA ARG A 139 0.69 6.36 -9.57
C ARG A 139 1.86 6.39 -10.52
N HIS A 140 1.73 7.14 -11.60
CA HIS A 140 2.78 7.25 -12.59
C HIS A 140 4.03 7.97 -12.05
N SER A 141 3.86 8.96 -11.18
CA SER A 141 4.97 9.63 -10.50
C SER A 141 5.71 8.67 -9.56
N ILE A 142 5.01 7.85 -8.78
CA ILE A 142 5.63 6.81 -7.93
C ILE A 142 6.37 5.80 -8.81
N THR A 143 5.75 5.35 -9.91
CA THR A 143 6.39 4.45 -10.88
C THR A 143 7.72 5.03 -11.36
N LYS A 144 7.77 6.32 -11.70
CA LYS A 144 9.02 6.97 -12.18
C LYS A 144 10.10 7.12 -11.11
N MET A 145 9.76 7.05 -9.84
CA MET A 145 10.72 7.06 -8.72
C MET A 145 11.16 5.65 -8.32
N ALA A 146 10.42 4.62 -8.71
CA ALA A 146 10.68 3.25 -8.32
C ALA A 146 11.86 2.62 -9.08
N LYS A 147 12.49 1.62 -8.46
CA LYS A 147 13.57 0.81 -9.05
C LYS A 147 13.13 -0.59 -9.43
N LEU A 148 12.05 -1.07 -8.84
CA LEU A 148 11.45 -2.37 -9.12
C LEU A 148 9.94 -2.19 -9.22
N HIS A 149 9.34 -2.81 -10.24
CA HIS A 149 7.93 -2.64 -10.57
C HIS A 149 7.23 -3.99 -10.60
N LEU A 150 6.18 -4.12 -9.79
CA LEU A 150 5.39 -5.33 -9.65
C LEU A 150 3.97 -5.05 -10.14
N ALA A 151 3.77 -5.23 -11.45
CA ALA A 151 2.51 -4.97 -12.14
C ALA A 151 1.51 -6.11 -11.94
N SER A 152 0.21 -5.78 -11.90
CA SER A 152 -0.86 -6.76 -11.72
C SER A 152 -1.30 -7.45 -13.00
N THR A 153 -0.93 -6.94 -14.17
CA THR A 153 -1.23 -7.54 -15.48
C THR A 153 -0.12 -7.27 -16.49
N GLU A 154 -0.09 -8.04 -17.59
CA GLU A 154 0.86 -7.80 -18.67
C GLU A 154 0.61 -6.45 -19.36
N THR A 155 -0.63 -6.01 -19.48
CA THR A 155 -0.97 -4.68 -20.04
C THR A 155 -0.33 -3.57 -19.23
N TYR A 156 -0.39 -3.64 -17.91
CA TYR A 156 0.22 -2.64 -17.03
C TYR A 156 1.74 -2.74 -16.99
N ARG A 157 2.29 -3.96 -17.07
CA ARG A 157 3.72 -4.16 -17.27
C ARG A 157 4.22 -3.45 -18.52
N GLN A 158 3.56 -3.64 -19.66
CA GLN A 158 3.93 -2.98 -20.91
C GLN A 158 3.81 -1.45 -20.83
N ARG A 159 2.80 -0.93 -20.13
CA ARG A 159 2.67 0.51 -19.91
C ARG A 159 3.83 1.08 -19.10
N ILE A 160 4.28 0.40 -18.04
CA ILE A 160 5.45 0.83 -17.26
C ILE A 160 6.71 0.88 -18.15
N ILE A 161 6.91 -0.12 -19.01
CA ILE A 161 8.03 -0.14 -19.97
C ILE A 161 7.90 1.03 -20.97
N GLN A 162 6.69 1.33 -21.46
CA GLN A 162 6.44 2.47 -22.34
C GLN A 162 6.68 3.82 -21.67
N MET A 163 6.57 3.89 -20.33
CA MET A 163 6.95 5.07 -19.54
C MET A 163 8.47 5.25 -19.44
N GLY A 164 9.26 4.31 -19.98
CA GLY A 164 10.72 4.37 -20.03
C GLY A 164 11.42 3.59 -18.92
N GLU A 165 10.73 2.70 -18.21
CA GLU A 165 11.38 1.81 -17.24
C GLU A 165 12.04 0.61 -17.94
N ALA A 166 13.17 0.15 -17.40
CA ALA A 166 13.92 -0.96 -17.97
C ALA A 166 13.12 -2.28 -17.86
N PRO A 167 12.94 -3.04 -18.95
CA PRO A 167 12.09 -4.23 -18.96
C PRO A 167 12.46 -5.32 -17.96
N ASP A 168 13.74 -5.39 -17.57
CA ASP A 168 14.29 -6.32 -16.58
C ASP A 168 14.00 -5.92 -15.13
N THR A 169 13.48 -4.72 -14.92
CA THR A 169 13.01 -4.23 -13.61
C THR A 169 11.48 -4.29 -13.46
N VAL A 170 10.75 -4.74 -14.50
CA VAL A 170 9.28 -4.73 -14.52
C VAL A 170 8.74 -6.15 -14.62
N PHE A 171 8.05 -6.60 -13.57
CA PHE A 171 7.52 -7.95 -13.47
C PHE A 171 5.98 -7.94 -13.41
N ASN A 172 5.35 -8.85 -14.13
CA ASN A 172 3.93 -9.14 -13.97
C ASN A 172 3.79 -10.23 -12.90
N ILE A 173 3.25 -9.87 -11.75
CA ILE A 173 3.08 -10.78 -10.61
C ILE A 173 1.63 -11.24 -10.42
N GLY A 174 0.70 -10.76 -11.26
CA GLY A 174 -0.72 -10.95 -11.05
C GLY A 174 -1.30 -9.98 -10.01
N SER A 175 -2.61 -10.05 -9.81
CA SER A 175 -3.31 -9.21 -8.82
C SER A 175 -3.35 -9.89 -7.46
N LEU A 176 -2.70 -9.28 -6.46
CA LEU A 176 -2.73 -9.75 -5.08
C LEU A 176 -4.15 -9.77 -4.51
N GLY A 177 -5.00 -8.81 -4.89
CA GLY A 177 -6.40 -8.80 -4.47
C GLY A 177 -7.22 -9.95 -5.04
N ALA A 178 -6.99 -10.31 -6.31
CA ALA A 178 -7.63 -11.48 -6.92
C ALA A 178 -7.13 -12.78 -6.30
N GLU A 179 -5.82 -12.91 -6.06
CA GLU A 179 -5.23 -14.06 -5.38
C GLU A 179 -5.83 -14.23 -3.97
N ASN A 180 -5.91 -13.16 -3.20
CA ASN A 180 -6.52 -13.18 -1.87
C ASN A 180 -7.96 -13.69 -1.94
N SER A 181 -8.76 -13.24 -2.90
CA SER A 181 -10.16 -13.66 -3.07
C SER A 181 -10.30 -15.16 -3.37
N LEU A 182 -9.32 -15.75 -4.08
CA LEU A 182 -9.32 -17.17 -4.40
C LEU A 182 -8.88 -18.05 -3.22
N LEU A 183 -8.14 -17.49 -2.29
CA LEU A 183 -7.49 -18.22 -1.19
C LEU A 183 -8.13 -17.97 0.17
N LEU A 184 -9.13 -17.07 0.24
CA LEU A 184 -9.93 -16.86 1.44
C LEU A 184 -10.86 -18.04 1.69
N ASP A 185 -10.90 -18.50 2.94
CA ASP A 185 -11.96 -19.36 3.43
C ASP A 185 -13.23 -18.53 3.61
N LEU A 186 -14.10 -18.59 2.60
CA LEU A 186 -15.30 -17.76 2.55
C LEU A 186 -16.41 -18.42 3.36
N SER A 187 -17.09 -17.63 4.19
CA SER A 187 -18.28 -18.06 4.89
C SER A 187 -19.35 -18.58 3.92
N THR A 188 -19.96 -19.68 4.25
CA THR A 188 -21.09 -20.22 3.49
C THR A 188 -22.31 -19.30 3.60
N LYS A 189 -23.23 -19.38 2.63
CA LYS A 189 -24.51 -18.65 2.72
C LYS A 189 -25.23 -18.90 4.04
N LYS A 190 -25.22 -20.15 4.54
CA LYS A 190 -25.89 -20.52 5.79
C LYS A 190 -25.27 -19.85 7.01
N GLU A 191 -23.95 -19.72 7.07
CA GLU A 191 -23.24 -18.98 8.12
C GLU A 191 -23.55 -17.49 8.05
N LEU A 192 -23.54 -16.89 6.84
CA LEU A 192 -23.93 -15.50 6.67
C LEU A 192 -25.38 -15.25 7.08
N GLU A 193 -26.31 -16.15 6.70
CA GLU A 193 -27.71 -16.04 7.12
C GLU A 193 -27.91 -16.18 8.63
N SER A 194 -27.04 -16.90 9.34
CA SER A 194 -27.07 -17.00 10.80
C SER A 194 -26.69 -15.68 11.48
N ILE A 195 -25.85 -14.87 10.85
CA ILE A 195 -25.35 -13.59 11.37
C ILE A 195 -26.27 -12.43 10.97
N TYR A 196 -26.65 -12.37 9.70
CA TYR A 196 -27.33 -11.23 9.09
C TYR A 196 -28.83 -11.45 8.79
N GLY A 197 -29.36 -12.63 9.10
CA GLY A 197 -30.71 -12.99 8.74
C GLY A 197 -30.85 -13.48 7.29
N SER A 198 -32.08 -13.83 6.87
CA SER A 198 -32.34 -14.45 5.57
C SER A 198 -31.91 -13.58 4.39
N LEU A 199 -30.98 -14.09 3.59
CA LEU A 199 -30.51 -13.45 2.35
C LEU A 199 -31.40 -13.86 1.18
N LYS A 200 -32.41 -13.06 0.86
CA LYS A 200 -33.33 -13.28 -0.27
C LYS A 200 -32.75 -12.66 -1.55
N LYS A 201 -32.72 -13.44 -2.64
CA LYS A 201 -32.34 -12.92 -3.97
C LYS A 201 -33.45 -12.08 -4.58
N PRO A 202 -33.14 -11.00 -5.36
CA PRO A 202 -31.79 -10.49 -5.60
C PRO A 202 -31.30 -9.64 -4.43
N TYR A 203 -29.97 -9.66 -4.16
CA TYR A 203 -29.31 -8.76 -3.20
C TYR A 203 -28.03 -8.23 -3.80
N PHE A 204 -27.66 -7.02 -3.40
CA PHE A 204 -26.39 -6.37 -3.72
C PHE A 204 -25.60 -6.18 -2.42
N VAL A 205 -24.29 -6.29 -2.52
CA VAL A 205 -23.35 -6.06 -1.41
C VAL A 205 -22.52 -4.83 -1.71
#